data_6ef27cc7f0a75c7b5910c4b0c95ab4e1
#
_entry.id   6ef27cc7f0a75c7b5910c4b0c95ab4e1
#
_cell.length_a   1.000
_cell.length_b   1.000
_cell.length_c   1.000
_cell.angle_alpha   90.00
_cell.angle_beta   90.00
_cell.angle_gamma   90.00
#
_symmetry.space_group_name_H-M   'P 1'
#
loop_
_entity.id
_entity.type
_entity.pdbx_description
1 polymer ?
#
loop_
_entity_poly.entity_id
_entity_poly.type
_entity_poly.pdbx_seq_one_letter_code
_entity_poly.pdbx_strand_id
1 'polypeptide(L)'
;DEYIGKPFNLRVLLRRVDNILTQRCRLRDSLRRDTVDIASVERQSPDELFIRKVVALIEENMADPDLNIPFLCDKLAVSHVNFYRKVKAITGLNVNAFIREIRLKKAAQLLRVKGISVTDAMYEVGFNHRSYFSMCFREVFGVTPKVYAKQHNNEHNKE
;
A
#
# COMPACT_ATOMS: atom_id res chain seq x y z
N ASP A 1 16.47 -33.27 -7.73
CA ASP A 1 15.65 -32.41 -6.86
C ASP A 1 16.03 -30.95 -7.12
N GLU A 2 15.39 -30.37 -8.14
CA GLU A 2 15.62 -28.98 -8.51
C GLU A 2 14.89 -28.07 -7.54
N TYR A 3 15.64 -27.44 -6.65
CA TYR A 3 15.19 -26.27 -5.91
C TYR A 3 15.06 -25.12 -6.90
N ILE A 4 13.87 -24.92 -7.42
CA ILE A 4 13.52 -23.71 -8.16
C ILE A 4 13.42 -22.58 -7.15
N GLY A 5 14.52 -21.89 -6.91
CA GLY A 5 14.54 -20.60 -6.27
C GLY A 5 13.77 -19.62 -7.16
N LYS A 6 12.50 -19.39 -6.86
CA LYS A 6 11.69 -18.38 -7.55
C LYS A 6 12.10 -17.02 -7.01
N PRO A 7 12.76 -16.15 -7.79
CA PRO A 7 12.71 -14.74 -7.50
C PRO A 7 11.28 -14.28 -7.80
N PHE A 8 10.44 -14.24 -6.78
CA PHE A 8 9.19 -13.49 -6.89
C PHE A 8 9.58 -12.05 -7.25
N ASN A 9 9.25 -11.67 -8.46
CA ASN A 9 9.58 -10.36 -8.96
C ASN A 9 8.78 -9.34 -8.15
N LEU A 10 9.42 -8.78 -7.11
CA LEU A 10 8.86 -7.76 -6.21
C LEU A 10 8.18 -6.64 -7.00
N ARG A 11 8.71 -6.34 -8.22
CA ARG A 11 8.11 -5.39 -9.15
C ARG A 11 6.73 -5.82 -9.68
N VAL A 12 6.50 -7.11 -9.89
CA VAL A 12 5.20 -7.61 -10.39
C VAL A 12 4.15 -7.52 -9.28
N LEU A 13 4.54 -7.82 -8.04
CA LEU A 13 3.67 -7.71 -6.89
C LEU A 13 3.37 -6.24 -6.57
N LEU A 14 4.38 -5.38 -6.62
CA LEU A 14 4.23 -3.95 -6.44
C LEU A 14 3.29 -3.35 -7.50
N ARG A 15 3.38 -3.79 -8.76
CA ARG A 15 2.42 -3.42 -9.81
C ARG A 15 0.99 -3.89 -9.50
N ARG A 16 0.81 -5.09 -8.94
CA ARG A 16 -0.52 -5.58 -8.55
C ARG A 16 -1.12 -4.75 -7.41
N VAL A 17 -0.33 -4.43 -6.39
CA VAL A 17 -0.77 -3.56 -5.29
C VAL A 17 -1.01 -2.13 -5.81
N ASP A 18 -0.16 -1.60 -6.67
CA ASP A 18 -0.38 -0.29 -7.31
C ASP A 18 -1.64 -0.27 -8.17
N ASN A 19 -1.93 -1.33 -8.92
CA ASN A 19 -3.16 -1.45 -9.69
C ASN A 19 -4.39 -1.50 -8.78
N ILE A 20 -4.33 -2.20 -7.65
CA ILE A 20 -5.41 -2.27 -6.67
C ILE A 20 -5.66 -0.89 -6.05
N LEU A 21 -4.61 -0.16 -5.68
CA LEU A 21 -4.70 1.19 -5.12
C LEU A 21 -5.19 2.20 -6.17
N THR A 22 -4.71 2.11 -7.40
CA THR A 22 -5.08 3.00 -8.51
C THR A 22 -6.53 2.76 -8.96
N GLN A 23 -7.00 1.51 -9.02
CA GLN A 23 -8.39 1.19 -9.32
C GLN A 23 -9.36 1.74 -8.26
N ARG A 24 -8.95 1.78 -6.99
CA ARG A 24 -9.78 2.40 -5.93
C ARG A 24 -9.91 3.90 -6.09
N CYS A 25 -8.84 4.60 -6.47
CA CYS A 25 -8.94 6.03 -6.80
C CYS A 25 -9.88 6.27 -7.98
N ARG A 26 -9.79 5.46 -9.03
CA ARG A 26 -10.67 5.56 -10.22
C ARG A 26 -12.12 5.20 -9.91
N LEU A 27 -12.39 4.22 -9.04
CA LEU A 27 -13.74 3.89 -8.58
C LEU A 27 -14.38 4.98 -7.71
N ARG A 28 -13.58 5.68 -6.90
CA ARG A 28 -14.05 6.84 -6.14
C ARG A 28 -14.41 8.01 -7.05
N ASP A 29 -13.67 8.21 -8.13
CA ASP A 29 -13.95 9.26 -9.12
C ASP A 29 -15.08 8.87 -10.08
N SER A 30 -15.29 7.58 -10.36
CA SER A 30 -16.37 7.11 -11.22
C SER A 30 -17.72 7.02 -10.50
N LEU A 31 -17.74 6.83 -9.17
CA LEU A 31 -18.98 6.92 -8.36
C LEU A 31 -19.53 8.36 -8.28
N ARG A 32 -18.78 9.35 -8.76
CA ARG A 32 -19.26 10.73 -8.98
C ARG A 32 -19.83 10.96 -10.37
N ARG A 33 -19.73 10.01 -11.29
CA ARG A 33 -20.29 10.09 -12.64
C ARG A 33 -21.09 8.82 -12.89
N ASP A 34 -22.42 8.96 -12.80
CA ASP A 34 -23.38 7.92 -13.13
C ASP A 34 -23.09 7.25 -14.46
N THR A 35 -22.68 5.99 -14.41
CA THR A 35 -23.13 4.90 -15.28
C THR A 35 -22.34 3.64 -14.94
N VAL A 36 -23.03 2.71 -14.32
CA VAL A 36 -22.50 1.37 -13.99
C VAL A 36 -22.48 0.53 -15.26
N ASP A 37 -21.29 0.33 -15.80
CA ASP A 37 -21.07 -0.74 -16.78
C ASP A 37 -20.85 -2.06 -16.02
N ILE A 38 -21.90 -2.87 -15.94
CA ILE A 38 -21.98 -4.14 -15.19
C ILE A 38 -21.16 -5.26 -15.86
N ALA A 39 -20.45 -4.98 -16.95
CA ALA A 39 -19.83 -5.99 -17.80
C ALA A 39 -18.39 -6.40 -17.46
N SER A 40 -17.74 -5.80 -16.46
CA SER A 40 -16.36 -6.13 -16.08
C SER A 40 -16.20 -6.59 -14.63
N VAL A 41 -17.06 -7.47 -14.16
CA VAL A 41 -16.75 -8.30 -13.00
C VAL A 41 -15.79 -9.39 -13.46
N GLU A 42 -14.54 -9.02 -13.71
CA GLU A 42 -13.46 -10.00 -13.81
C GLU A 42 -13.51 -10.83 -12.53
N ARG A 43 -13.51 -12.16 -12.71
CA ARG A 43 -13.50 -13.14 -11.62
C ARG A 43 -12.26 -12.91 -10.76
N GLN A 44 -12.40 -12.10 -9.72
CA GLN A 44 -11.33 -11.86 -8.76
C GLN A 44 -11.08 -13.13 -7.97
N SER A 45 -9.84 -13.56 -7.89
CA SER A 45 -9.51 -14.74 -7.11
C SER A 45 -9.78 -14.49 -5.61
N PRO A 46 -10.11 -15.54 -4.83
CA PRO A 46 -10.29 -15.40 -3.38
C PRO A 46 -9.08 -14.75 -2.68
N ASP A 47 -7.89 -14.98 -3.20
CA ASP A 47 -6.65 -14.38 -2.68
C ASP A 47 -6.56 -12.89 -2.97
N GLU A 48 -6.98 -12.45 -4.15
CA GLU A 48 -7.07 -11.02 -4.47
C GLU A 48 -8.09 -10.30 -3.60
N LEU A 49 -9.26 -10.91 -3.38
CA LEU A 49 -10.27 -10.37 -2.48
C LEU A 49 -9.76 -10.27 -1.04
N PHE A 50 -9.04 -11.27 -0.57
CA PHE A 50 -8.43 -11.26 0.76
C PHE A 50 -7.44 -10.11 0.91
N ILE A 51 -6.49 -9.99 -0.01
CA ILE A 51 -5.48 -8.91 0.04
C ILE A 51 -6.13 -7.53 -0.08
N ARG A 52 -7.16 -7.36 -0.90
CA ARG A 52 -7.91 -6.10 -0.98
C ARG A 52 -8.54 -5.71 0.36
N LYS A 53 -9.12 -6.66 1.07
CA LYS A 53 -9.67 -6.42 2.41
C LYS A 53 -8.58 -6.03 3.41
N VAL A 54 -7.43 -6.71 3.37
CA VAL A 54 -6.28 -6.38 4.23
C VAL A 54 -5.79 -4.96 3.94
N VAL A 55 -5.57 -4.60 2.68
CA VAL A 55 -5.14 -3.26 2.28
C VAL A 55 -6.15 -2.21 2.71
N ALA A 56 -7.44 -2.46 2.51
CA ALA A 56 -8.50 -1.55 2.93
C ALA A 56 -8.48 -1.25 4.41
N LEU A 57 -8.37 -2.29 5.24
CA LEU A 57 -8.31 -2.14 6.70
C LEU A 57 -7.06 -1.39 7.16
N ILE A 58 -5.91 -1.63 6.51
CA ILE A 58 -4.68 -0.90 6.79
C ILE A 58 -4.84 0.58 6.42
N GLU A 59 -5.40 0.89 5.24
CA GLU A 59 -5.59 2.28 4.81
C GLU A 59 -6.56 3.06 5.70
N GLU A 60 -7.65 2.43 6.12
CA GLU A 60 -8.67 3.04 7.00
C GLU A 60 -8.14 3.35 8.39
N ASN A 61 -7.17 2.58 8.88
CA ASN A 61 -6.61 2.69 10.22
C ASN A 61 -5.13 3.06 10.23
N MET A 62 -4.62 3.59 9.14
CA MET A 62 -3.19 3.77 8.92
C MET A 62 -2.53 4.73 9.91
N ALA A 63 -3.21 5.80 10.28
CA ALA A 63 -2.77 6.77 11.25
C ALA A 63 -2.94 6.31 12.71
N ASP A 64 -3.70 5.24 12.94
CA ASP A 64 -3.95 4.71 14.27
C ASP A 64 -2.69 4.01 14.81
N PRO A 65 -2.14 4.46 15.94
CA PRO A 65 -1.01 3.79 16.58
C PRO A 65 -1.36 2.38 17.09
N ASP A 66 -2.64 2.10 17.30
CA ASP A 66 -3.14 0.80 17.75
C ASP A 66 -3.35 -0.20 16.59
N LEU A 67 -3.10 0.22 15.35
CA LEU A 67 -3.11 -0.69 14.21
C LEU A 67 -2.04 -1.78 14.40
N ASN A 68 -2.49 -2.96 14.74
CA ASN A 68 -1.65 -4.12 14.97
C ASN A 68 -2.21 -5.37 14.29
N ILE A 69 -1.42 -6.44 14.29
CA ILE A 69 -1.81 -7.70 13.65
C ILE A 69 -3.03 -8.36 14.30
N PRO A 70 -3.17 -8.40 15.64
CA PRO A 70 -4.39 -8.87 16.29
C PRO A 70 -5.65 -8.16 15.80
N PHE A 71 -5.62 -6.84 15.69
CA PHE A 71 -6.74 -6.04 15.17
C PHE A 71 -7.14 -6.47 13.75
N LEU A 72 -6.16 -6.65 12.86
CA LEU A 72 -6.43 -7.09 11.49
C LEU A 72 -7.00 -8.51 11.44
N CYS A 73 -6.48 -9.41 12.27
CA CYS A 73 -6.98 -10.79 12.37
C CYS A 73 -8.44 -10.84 12.86
N ASP A 74 -8.77 -10.04 13.86
CA ASP A 74 -10.13 -9.96 14.40
C ASP A 74 -11.12 -9.41 13.35
N LYS A 75 -10.74 -8.34 12.67
CA LYS A 75 -11.58 -7.74 11.62
C LYS A 75 -11.80 -8.65 10.41
N LEU A 76 -10.81 -9.49 10.09
CA LEU A 76 -10.88 -10.44 8.99
C LEU A 76 -11.43 -11.80 9.37
N ALA A 77 -11.71 -12.03 10.68
CA ALA A 77 -12.15 -13.31 11.24
C ALA A 77 -11.20 -14.48 10.86
N VAL A 78 -9.88 -14.25 10.95
CA VAL A 78 -8.86 -15.24 10.66
C VAL A 78 -7.91 -15.40 11.86
N SER A 79 -7.39 -16.63 12.04
CA SER A 79 -6.35 -16.85 13.04
C SER A 79 -5.03 -16.20 12.64
N HIS A 80 -4.20 -15.83 13.62
CA HIS A 80 -2.86 -15.26 13.38
C HIS A 80 -2.03 -16.12 12.44
N VAL A 81 -1.99 -17.44 12.66
CA VAL A 81 -1.23 -18.38 11.84
C VAL A 81 -1.68 -18.35 10.39
N ASN A 82 -3.00 -18.38 10.16
CA ASN A 82 -3.55 -18.33 8.81
C ASN A 82 -3.31 -16.98 8.14
N PHE A 83 -3.39 -15.89 8.88
CA PHE A 83 -3.11 -14.55 8.40
C PHE A 83 -1.66 -14.42 7.91
N TYR A 84 -0.69 -14.78 8.75
CA TYR A 84 0.73 -14.75 8.37
C TYR A 84 1.03 -15.63 7.16
N ARG A 85 0.50 -16.86 7.15
CA ARG A 85 0.70 -17.79 6.04
C ARG A 85 0.11 -17.27 4.74
N LYS A 86 -1.13 -16.76 4.77
CA LYS A 86 -1.80 -16.22 3.58
C LYS A 86 -1.10 -14.99 3.03
N VAL A 87 -0.80 -14.01 3.86
CA VAL A 87 -0.09 -12.81 3.43
C VAL A 87 1.25 -13.19 2.81
N LYS A 88 2.04 -14.07 3.45
CA LYS A 88 3.32 -14.53 2.93
C LYS A 88 3.19 -15.28 1.60
N ALA A 89 2.20 -16.17 1.49
CA ALA A 89 1.97 -16.96 0.27
C ALA A 89 1.57 -16.08 -0.92
N ILE A 90 0.72 -15.06 -0.69
CA ILE A 90 0.20 -14.21 -1.75
C ILE A 90 1.19 -13.11 -2.12
N THR A 91 1.83 -12.47 -1.14
CA THR A 91 2.67 -11.29 -1.34
C THR A 91 4.16 -11.57 -1.39
N GLY A 92 4.59 -12.71 -0.88
CA GLY A 92 6.02 -13.03 -0.69
C GLY A 92 6.67 -12.31 0.50
N LEU A 93 5.96 -11.39 1.15
CA LEU A 93 6.42 -10.57 2.26
C LEU A 93 5.91 -11.10 3.60
N ASN A 94 6.66 -10.87 4.67
CA ASN A 94 6.07 -11.00 5.98
C ASN A 94 5.07 -9.85 6.24
N VAL A 95 4.16 -10.04 7.20
CA VAL A 95 3.06 -9.09 7.45
C VAL A 95 3.56 -7.69 7.79
N ASN A 96 4.60 -7.57 8.62
CA ASN A 96 5.15 -6.27 9.00
C ASN A 96 5.76 -5.52 7.80
N ALA A 97 6.49 -6.22 6.95
CA ALA A 97 7.02 -5.66 5.71
C ALA A 97 5.90 -5.24 4.76
N PHE A 98 4.84 -6.04 4.65
CA PHE A 98 3.68 -5.73 3.83
C PHE A 98 2.95 -4.47 4.29
N ILE A 99 2.65 -4.36 5.60
CA ILE A 99 2.05 -3.14 6.19
C ILE A 99 2.94 -1.93 5.94
N ARG A 100 4.25 -2.06 6.17
CA ARG A 100 5.22 -0.98 5.96
C ARG A 100 5.22 -0.50 4.51
N GLU A 101 5.19 -1.41 3.54
CA GLU A 101 5.13 -1.02 2.12
C GLU A 101 3.85 -0.27 1.75
N ILE A 102 2.70 -0.70 2.26
CA ILE A 102 1.42 0.01 2.04
C ILE A 102 1.52 1.44 2.60
N ARG A 103 2.04 1.59 3.81
CA ARG A 103 2.25 2.90 4.44
C ARG A 103 3.17 3.80 3.62
N LEU A 104 4.30 3.26 3.14
CA LEU A 104 5.26 4.02 2.32
C LEU A 104 4.69 4.43 0.97
N LYS A 105 3.90 3.58 0.33
CA LYS A 105 3.20 3.92 -0.92
C LYS A 105 2.17 5.03 -0.72
N LYS A 106 1.44 4.99 0.37
CA LYS A 106 0.52 6.06 0.73
C LYS A 106 1.26 7.37 1.01
N ALA A 107 2.37 7.31 1.73
CA ALA A 107 3.24 8.47 1.93
C ALA A 107 3.72 9.07 0.62
N ALA A 108 4.15 8.25 -0.33
CA ALA A 108 4.55 8.71 -1.67
C ALA A 108 3.41 9.41 -2.42
N GLN A 109 2.18 8.91 -2.30
CA GLN A 109 1.00 9.58 -2.88
C GLN A 109 0.75 10.95 -2.23
N LEU A 110 0.83 11.02 -0.89
CA LEU A 110 0.65 12.26 -0.14
C LEU A 110 1.72 13.30 -0.49
N LEU A 111 2.98 12.88 -0.65
CA LEU A 111 4.09 13.76 -1.01
C LEU A 111 4.00 14.35 -2.43
N ARG A 112 3.17 13.79 -3.29
CA ARG A 112 2.85 14.36 -4.61
C ARG A 112 1.81 15.49 -4.52
N VAL A 113 1.09 15.57 -3.42
CA VAL A 113 0.09 16.62 -3.22
C VAL A 113 0.80 17.90 -2.75
N LYS A 114 0.55 18.99 -3.46
CA LYS A 114 1.14 20.29 -3.14
C LYS A 114 0.71 20.76 -1.74
N GLY A 115 1.66 21.16 -0.92
CA GLY A 115 1.40 21.70 0.42
C GLY A 115 1.49 20.71 1.57
N ILE A 116 1.67 19.40 1.32
CA ILE A 116 1.88 18.42 2.38
C ILE A 116 3.39 18.34 2.71
N SER A 117 3.72 18.52 3.98
CA SER A 117 5.10 18.37 4.45
C SER A 117 5.49 16.89 4.59
N VAL A 118 6.80 16.61 4.54
CA VAL A 118 7.32 15.26 4.80
C VAL A 118 6.92 14.76 6.19
N THR A 119 6.86 15.65 7.16
CA THR A 119 6.49 15.33 8.54
C THR A 119 5.01 14.97 8.64
N ASP A 120 4.14 15.74 7.99
CA ASP A 120 2.70 15.45 7.98
C ASP A 120 2.41 14.12 7.28
N ALA A 121 3.01 13.90 6.09
CA ALA A 121 2.88 12.64 5.38
C ALA A 121 3.36 11.44 6.22
N MET A 122 4.44 11.60 6.96
CA MET A 122 4.97 10.57 7.85
C MET A 122 3.96 10.19 8.94
N TYR A 123 3.38 11.19 9.64
CA TYR A 123 2.39 10.94 10.70
C TYR A 123 1.08 10.38 10.15
N GLU A 124 0.60 10.88 9.04
CA GLU A 124 -0.61 10.40 8.36
C GLU A 124 -0.55 8.91 8.03
N VAL A 125 0.64 8.39 7.75
CA VAL A 125 0.82 6.96 7.45
C VAL A 125 1.31 6.14 8.65
N GLY A 126 1.29 6.71 9.86
CA GLY A 126 1.55 6.01 11.11
C GLY A 126 3.02 5.75 11.43
N PHE A 127 3.94 6.53 10.87
CA PHE A 127 5.35 6.53 11.30
C PHE A 127 5.59 7.60 12.37
N ASN A 128 6.30 7.22 13.44
CA ASN A 128 6.60 8.11 14.57
C ASN A 128 8.06 8.59 14.59
N HIS A 129 8.94 7.95 13.82
CA HIS A 129 10.37 8.25 13.80
C HIS A 129 10.84 8.65 12.41
N ARG A 130 11.28 9.90 12.28
CA ARG A 130 11.68 10.49 10.99
C ARG A 130 12.85 9.77 10.33
N SER A 131 13.87 9.40 11.12
CA SER A 131 15.05 8.70 10.60
C SER A 131 14.67 7.33 10.03
N TYR A 132 13.85 6.59 10.76
CA TYR A 132 13.37 5.28 10.33
C TYR A 132 12.46 5.39 9.08
N PHE A 133 11.55 6.36 9.06
CA PHE A 133 10.71 6.65 7.90
C PHE A 133 11.54 6.94 6.65
N SER A 134 12.53 7.85 6.77
CA SER A 134 13.40 8.24 5.65
C SER A 134 14.24 7.08 5.13
N MET A 135 14.74 6.24 6.02
CA MET A 135 15.48 5.04 5.66
C MET A 135 14.61 4.06 4.88
N CYS A 136 13.44 3.70 5.41
CA CYS A 136 12.51 2.78 4.75
C CYS A 136 12.01 3.33 3.40
N PHE A 137 11.73 4.63 3.35
CA PHE A 137 11.30 5.28 2.11
C PHE A 137 12.38 5.22 1.04
N ARG A 138 13.63 5.48 1.40
CA ARG A 138 14.77 5.39 0.49
C ARG A 138 15.03 3.97 0.00
N GLU A 139 14.84 2.96 0.84
CA GLU A 139 14.94 1.55 0.44
C GLU A 139 13.95 1.18 -0.66
N VAL A 140 12.72 1.70 -0.59
CA VAL A 140 11.64 1.39 -1.55
C VAL A 140 11.71 2.25 -2.81
N PHE A 141 11.96 3.56 -2.66
CA PHE A 141 11.88 4.52 -3.77
C PHE A 141 13.25 4.99 -4.29
N GLY A 142 14.35 4.59 -3.67
CA GLY A 142 15.71 4.96 -4.07
C GLY A 142 16.14 6.36 -3.70
N VAL A 143 15.22 7.22 -3.26
CA VAL A 143 15.45 8.61 -2.85
C VAL A 143 14.80 8.92 -1.51
N THR A 144 15.26 9.98 -0.84
CA THR A 144 14.64 10.41 0.42
C THR A 144 13.27 11.04 0.18
N PRO A 145 12.37 11.04 1.18
CA PRO A 145 11.04 11.66 1.06
C PRO A 145 11.09 13.12 0.59
N LYS A 146 12.09 13.88 1.07
CA LYS A 146 12.28 15.28 0.70
C LYS A 146 12.64 15.46 -0.79
N VAL A 147 13.53 14.62 -1.29
CA VAL A 147 13.93 14.62 -2.71
C VAL A 147 12.75 14.20 -3.58
N TYR A 148 12.04 13.15 -3.18
CA TYR A 148 10.85 12.67 -3.87
C TYR A 148 9.77 13.74 -4.00
N ALA A 149 9.44 14.44 -2.90
CA ALA A 149 8.47 15.53 -2.90
C ALA A 149 8.88 16.68 -3.84
N LYS A 150 10.17 17.05 -3.83
CA LYS A 150 10.69 18.10 -4.73
C LYS A 150 10.58 17.72 -6.21
N GLN A 151 10.92 16.49 -6.56
CA GLN A 151 10.86 16.02 -7.95
C GLN A 151 9.44 16.09 -8.52
N HIS A 152 8.44 15.66 -7.75
CA HIS A 152 7.04 15.62 -8.22
C HIS A 152 6.33 16.97 -8.12
N ASN A 153 6.72 17.85 -7.19
CA ASN A 153 6.15 19.20 -7.11
C ASN A 153 6.69 20.15 -8.20
N ASN A 154 7.87 19.87 -8.76
CA ASN A 154 8.45 20.67 -9.84
C ASN A 154 7.87 20.29 -11.23
N GLU A 155 7.32 19.10 -11.40
CA GLU A 155 6.68 18.67 -12.65
C GLU A 155 5.36 19.39 -12.90
N HIS A 156 4.65 19.84 -11.85
CA HIS A 156 3.40 20.58 -11.96
C HIS A 156 3.56 22.11 -12.19
N ASN A 157 4.78 22.63 -12.15
CA ASN A 157 5.05 24.05 -12.44
C ASN A 157 5.50 24.33 -13.89
N LYS A 158 5.43 23.33 -14.78
CA LYS A 158 5.83 23.48 -16.20
C LYS A 158 4.67 23.44 -17.18
N GLU A 159 3.43 23.59 -16.72
CA GLU A 159 2.27 23.86 -17.57
C GLU A 159 1.79 25.30 -17.42
#